data_01bdda4b6531a6b0efa18e91ff1dbd2a
#
_entry.id   01bdda4b6531a6b0efa18e91ff1dbd2a
#
_cell.length_a   1.000
_cell.length_b   1.000
_cell.length_c   1.000
_cell.angle_alpha   90.00
_cell.angle_beta   90.00
_cell.angle_gamma   90.00
#
_symmetry.space_group_name_H-M   'P 1'
#
loop_
_entity.id
_entity.type
_entity.pdbx_description
1 polymer ?
#
loop_
_entity_poly.entity_id
_entity_poly.type
_entity_poly.pdbx_seq_one_letter_code
_entity_poly.pdbx_strand_id
1 'polypeptide(L)'
;MFFSFHNAQRVKKWYFYGDFDFGGGKFHQRNLFVRYFLKNDEQSSKSIKFGYYAEPFSMNLNTSEYAMKFMNRPSSVNALGNFRALGITYKYFNNRFFSDQGLFTEDVLEQKKPAGNQSWNLTGRYVYLPISNSDMTLHLGGSLRYRQINGGELINEGKTLKTNLSIASPLELGIDHNNSFVNADVPWAKNLYKAGFEALLKTPKFFIRGEYVIQKVKKQRPDKELFEAQLGGIWSWTTLESWQKANPLGDSHFDGGYVEVGYLLNNKSKYKYNKEFALISGNYDEGTLEAVARYNYTKLVVHFK
;
A
#
# COMPACT_ATOMS: atom_id res chain seq x y z
N MET A 1 12.88 21.92 -7.44
CA MET A 1 13.35 22.15 -6.08
C MET A 1 12.28 21.58 -5.16
N PHE A 2 12.58 20.48 -4.44
CA PHE A 2 11.63 19.84 -3.54
C PHE A 2 11.88 20.39 -2.14
N PHE A 3 10.88 21.07 -1.57
CA PHE A 3 10.89 21.43 -0.16
C PHE A 3 9.95 20.47 0.55
N SER A 4 10.47 19.60 1.39
CA SER A 4 9.67 18.84 2.34
C SER A 4 9.89 19.42 3.74
N PHE A 5 8.83 19.62 4.47
CA PHE A 5 8.88 20.00 5.88
C PHE A 5 8.34 18.84 6.71
N HIS A 6 9.16 18.36 7.62
CA HIS A 6 8.70 17.37 8.60
C HIS A 6 9.02 17.87 10.01
N ASN A 7 8.06 17.75 10.88
CA ASN A 7 8.22 18.06 12.30
C ASN A 7 7.67 16.91 13.15
N ALA A 8 8.42 16.51 14.15
CA ALA A 8 8.04 15.47 15.08
C ALA A 8 8.27 15.96 16.51
N GLN A 9 7.23 15.97 17.31
CA GLN A 9 7.31 16.35 18.71
C GLN A 9 6.78 15.26 19.63
N ARG A 10 7.51 14.96 20.69
CA ARG A 10 7.09 14.04 21.73
C ARG A 10 6.89 14.77 23.04
N VAL A 11 5.68 14.66 23.59
CA VAL A 11 5.32 15.20 24.89
C VAL A 11 4.79 14.06 25.77
N LYS A 12 5.60 13.58 26.73
CA LYS A 12 5.26 12.42 27.57
C LYS A 12 4.89 11.17 26.73
N LYS A 13 3.62 10.78 26.73
CA LYS A 13 3.08 9.63 25.98
C LYS A 13 2.55 9.99 24.60
N TRP A 14 2.56 11.25 24.22
CA TRP A 14 2.06 11.74 22.95
C TRP A 14 3.21 12.00 21.97
N TYR A 15 2.97 11.65 20.72
CA TYR A 15 3.87 11.92 19.61
C TYR A 15 3.07 12.50 18.46
N PHE A 16 3.45 13.70 18.04
CA PHE A 16 2.84 14.43 16.93
C PHE A 16 3.79 14.40 15.74
N TYR A 17 3.27 14.13 14.57
CA TYR A 17 4.05 14.08 13.36
C TYR A 17 3.32 14.77 12.20
N GLY A 18 4.02 15.67 11.49
CA GLY A 18 3.57 16.33 10.28
C GLY A 18 4.65 16.29 9.20
N ASP A 19 4.28 15.88 8.00
CA ASP A 19 5.15 15.78 6.85
C ASP A 19 4.39 16.33 5.63
N PHE A 20 4.96 17.38 5.02
CA PHE A 20 4.37 18.14 3.93
C PHE A 20 5.38 18.26 2.80
N ASP A 21 4.89 18.22 1.57
CA ASP A 21 5.65 18.34 0.34
C ASP A 21 5.15 19.53 -0.48
N PHE A 22 6.07 20.34 -0.95
CA PHE A 22 5.81 21.52 -1.78
C PHE A 22 6.34 21.34 -3.22
N GLY A 23 6.51 20.11 -3.66
CA GLY A 23 7.01 19.78 -4.99
C GLY A 23 6.07 20.25 -6.10
N GLY A 24 6.65 20.72 -7.22
CA GLY A 24 5.87 21.15 -8.39
C GLY A 24 4.97 22.36 -8.16
N GLY A 25 5.23 23.19 -7.14
CA GLY A 25 4.43 24.36 -6.82
C GLY A 25 3.06 24.05 -6.20
N LYS A 26 2.84 22.82 -5.77
CA LYS A 26 1.61 22.38 -5.11
C LYS A 26 1.92 21.93 -3.68
N PHE A 27 0.96 22.19 -2.78
CA PHE A 27 1.00 21.69 -1.42
C PHE A 27 0.43 20.26 -1.39
N HIS A 28 1.23 19.32 -0.92
CA HIS A 28 0.82 17.94 -0.69
C HIS A 28 1.04 17.56 0.78
N GLN A 29 -0.02 17.18 1.46
CA GLN A 29 0.09 16.57 2.78
C GLN A 29 0.51 15.12 2.61
N ARG A 30 1.66 14.73 3.22
CA ARG A 30 2.17 13.35 3.18
C ARG A 30 1.72 12.54 4.38
N ASN A 31 2.14 12.93 5.58
CA ASN A 31 1.72 12.26 6.81
C ASN A 31 1.34 13.32 7.83
N LEU A 32 0.21 13.14 8.46
CA LEU A 32 -0.23 13.96 9.58
C LEU A 32 -0.93 13.07 10.59
N PHE A 33 -0.30 12.79 11.71
CA PHE A 33 -0.88 11.91 12.71
C PHE A 33 -0.45 12.23 14.13
N VAL A 34 -1.26 11.74 15.05
CA VAL A 34 -0.99 11.72 16.49
C VAL A 34 -0.88 10.27 16.92
N ARG A 35 0.13 9.95 17.74
CA ARG A 35 0.31 8.63 18.33
C ARG A 35 0.32 8.75 19.85
N TYR A 36 -0.42 7.89 20.50
CA TYR A 36 -0.42 7.73 21.94
C TYR A 36 0.24 6.42 22.35
N PHE A 37 1.26 6.47 23.19
CA PHE A 37 1.95 5.31 23.70
C PHE A 37 1.27 4.79 24.97
N LEU A 38 0.66 3.60 24.86
CA LEU A 38 0.12 2.86 25.99
C LEU A 38 1.27 2.30 26.84
N LYS A 39 2.30 1.77 26.15
CA LYS A 39 3.54 1.27 26.72
C LYS A 39 4.69 1.60 25.76
N ASN A 40 5.84 1.99 26.30
CA ASN A 40 7.04 2.23 25.51
C ASN A 40 8.29 2.08 26.39
N ASP A 41 8.81 0.87 26.43
CA ASP A 41 10.05 0.53 27.09
C ASP A 41 11.09 0.00 26.07
N GLU A 42 12.28 -0.37 26.53
CA GLU A 42 13.38 -0.85 25.68
C GLU A 42 13.06 -2.18 25.00
N GLN A 43 12.16 -2.98 25.58
CA GLN A 43 11.85 -4.34 25.11
C GLN A 43 10.60 -4.38 24.22
N SER A 44 9.63 -3.49 24.45
CA SER A 44 8.36 -3.50 23.76
C SER A 44 7.67 -2.14 23.69
N SER A 45 6.85 -1.96 22.71
CA SER A 45 5.99 -0.77 22.59
C SER A 45 4.58 -1.15 22.16
N LYS A 46 3.61 -0.46 22.73
CA LYS A 46 2.18 -0.52 22.36
C LYS A 46 1.69 0.89 22.14
N SER A 47 1.07 1.17 21.03
CA SER A 47 0.59 2.50 20.72
C SER A 47 -0.67 2.48 19.85
N ILE A 48 -1.46 3.54 19.96
CA ILE A 48 -2.57 3.85 19.07
C ILE A 48 -2.15 5.07 18.26
N LYS A 49 -2.38 5.03 16.96
CA LYS A 49 -2.08 6.12 16.03
C LYS A 49 -3.36 6.49 15.28
N PHE A 50 -3.65 7.79 15.20
CA PHE A 50 -4.77 8.35 14.49
C PHE A 50 -4.31 9.47 13.56
N GLY A 51 -4.81 9.52 12.34
CA GLY A 51 -4.50 10.55 11.36
C GLY A 51 -4.41 10.04 9.94
N TYR A 52 -3.75 10.82 9.07
CA TYR A 52 -3.50 10.49 7.67
C TYR A 52 -2.06 9.99 7.49
N TYR A 53 -1.91 8.75 7.07
CA TYR A 53 -0.60 8.09 6.93
C TYR A 53 -0.69 6.82 6.09
N ALA A 54 0.49 6.22 5.74
CA ALA A 54 0.55 4.99 4.98
C ALA A 54 -0.06 3.80 5.74
N GLU A 55 -0.92 3.05 5.05
CA GLU A 55 -1.52 1.84 5.60
C GLU A 55 -0.46 0.77 5.88
N PRO A 56 -0.58 -0.01 6.97
CA PRO A 56 0.39 -1.07 7.31
C PRO A 56 0.11 -2.33 6.49
N PHE A 57 0.58 -2.37 5.24
CA PHE A 57 0.36 -3.54 4.38
C PHE A 57 1.67 -4.16 3.87
N SER A 58 2.59 -3.40 3.33
CA SER A 58 3.79 -3.88 2.65
C SER A 58 5.05 -3.38 3.35
N MET A 59 6.09 -4.20 3.41
CA MET A 59 7.40 -3.80 3.87
C MET A 59 7.96 -2.66 3.02
N ASN A 60 7.87 -2.78 1.70
CA ASN A 60 8.40 -1.77 0.77
C ASN A 60 7.62 -0.45 0.84
N LEU A 61 6.28 -0.49 0.93
CA LEU A 61 5.46 0.73 1.07
C LEU A 61 5.75 1.49 2.36
N ASN A 62 6.06 0.78 3.44
CA ASN A 62 6.42 1.39 4.72
C ASN A 62 7.90 1.78 4.81
N THR A 63 8.70 1.44 3.79
CA THR A 63 10.08 1.94 3.66
C THR A 63 10.04 3.40 3.19
N SER A 64 10.74 4.28 3.91
CA SER A 64 10.89 5.69 3.53
C SER A 64 11.53 5.79 2.13
N GLU A 65 11.12 6.77 1.35
CA GLU A 65 11.69 7.04 0.03
C GLU A 65 13.22 7.26 0.08
N TYR A 66 13.72 7.88 1.15
CA TYR A 66 15.16 8.08 1.40
C TYR A 66 15.92 6.78 1.73
N ALA A 67 15.20 5.73 2.10
CA ALA A 67 15.78 4.41 2.42
C ALA A 67 15.58 3.38 1.31
N MET A 68 14.94 3.78 0.19
CA MET A 68 14.82 2.92 -0.99
C MET A 68 16.17 2.72 -1.65
N LYS A 69 16.36 1.55 -2.25
CA LYS A 69 17.59 1.16 -2.95
C LYS A 69 17.57 1.47 -4.44
N PHE A 70 16.39 1.73 -4.98
CA PHE A 70 16.14 2.02 -6.39
C PHE A 70 15.34 3.32 -6.49
N MET A 71 15.39 3.96 -7.66
CA MET A 71 14.70 5.22 -7.92
C MET A 71 13.18 5.10 -7.72
N ASN A 72 12.62 3.94 -8.03
CA ASN A 72 11.21 3.65 -7.86
C ASN A 72 10.96 2.34 -7.11
N ARG A 73 9.77 2.23 -6.54
CA ARG A 73 9.27 0.98 -5.95
C ARG A 73 9.09 -0.08 -7.03
N PRO A 74 9.12 -1.39 -6.67
CA PRO A 74 8.76 -2.46 -7.60
C PRO A 74 7.39 -2.23 -8.24
N SER A 75 7.20 -2.61 -9.49
CA SER A 75 5.92 -2.45 -10.21
C SER A 75 4.77 -3.15 -9.49
N SER A 76 5.01 -4.32 -8.89
CA SER A 76 4.04 -5.03 -8.06
C SER A 76 3.59 -4.22 -6.84
N VAL A 77 4.51 -3.49 -6.21
CA VAL A 77 4.20 -2.63 -5.05
C VAL A 77 3.47 -1.36 -5.50
N ASN A 78 3.85 -0.76 -6.62
CA ASN A 78 3.16 0.40 -7.18
C ASN A 78 1.73 0.05 -7.62
N ALA A 79 1.56 -1.04 -8.35
CA ALA A 79 0.26 -1.46 -8.88
C ALA A 79 -0.68 -1.99 -7.78
N LEU A 80 -0.16 -2.82 -6.88
CA LEU A 80 -0.96 -3.52 -5.87
C LEU A 80 -0.79 -2.92 -4.46
N GLY A 81 0.01 -1.91 -4.27
CA GLY A 81 0.22 -1.25 -3.00
C GLY A 81 -0.98 -0.42 -2.56
N ASN A 82 -0.93 -0.01 -1.29
CA ASN A 82 -1.86 0.96 -0.73
C ASN A 82 -1.05 2.11 -0.17
N PHE A 83 -1.41 3.30 -0.56
CA PHE A 83 -0.67 4.47 -0.12
C PHE A 83 -1.19 4.98 1.23
N ARG A 84 -1.58 6.23 1.31
CA ARG A 84 -2.00 6.88 2.53
C ARG A 84 -3.50 6.98 2.62
N ALA A 85 -4.02 6.93 3.85
CA ALA A 85 -5.43 7.13 4.12
C ALA A 85 -5.62 7.68 5.55
N LEU A 86 -6.77 8.27 5.82
CA LEU A 86 -7.16 8.65 7.18
C LEU A 86 -7.58 7.38 7.92
N GLY A 87 -7.02 7.15 9.10
CA GLY A 87 -7.32 5.94 9.85
C GLY A 87 -6.85 5.95 11.28
N ILE A 88 -7.14 4.86 11.95
CA ILE A 88 -6.72 4.55 13.30
C ILE A 88 -6.07 3.17 13.32
N THR A 89 -4.86 3.06 13.90
CA THR A 89 -4.16 1.79 14.04
C THR A 89 -3.74 1.53 15.49
N TYR A 90 -3.76 0.26 15.83
CA TYR A 90 -3.07 -0.28 17.00
C TYR A 90 -1.79 -0.96 16.56
N LYS A 91 -0.67 -0.54 17.14
CA LYS A 91 0.66 -1.05 16.84
C LYS A 91 1.27 -1.67 18.09
N TYR A 92 1.83 -2.85 17.93
CA TYR A 92 2.63 -3.54 18.93
C TYR A 92 3.92 -4.06 18.32
N PHE A 93 5.03 -3.92 19.02
CA PHE A 93 6.25 -4.63 18.68
C PHE A 93 7.06 -4.98 19.92
N ASN A 94 7.84 -6.03 19.80
CA ASN A 94 8.86 -6.45 20.77
C ASN A 94 10.09 -7.01 20.05
N ASN A 95 10.93 -7.75 20.77
CA ASN A 95 12.15 -8.32 20.17
C ASN A 95 11.88 -9.38 19.09
N ARG A 96 10.68 -10.00 19.06
CA ARG A 96 10.35 -11.11 18.15
C ARG A 96 9.10 -10.88 17.31
N PHE A 97 8.22 -9.99 17.72
CA PHE A 97 6.94 -9.79 17.05
C PHE A 97 6.71 -8.32 16.76
N PHE A 98 6.13 -8.08 15.60
CA PHE A 98 5.59 -6.80 15.19
C PHE A 98 4.18 -7.02 14.68
N SER A 99 3.26 -6.14 15.05
CA SER A 99 1.93 -6.04 14.47
C SER A 99 1.49 -4.60 14.37
N ASP A 100 0.89 -4.22 13.25
CA ASP A 100 0.26 -2.91 13.04
C ASP A 100 -1.02 -3.17 12.25
N GLN A 101 -2.18 -2.86 12.85
CA GLN A 101 -3.48 -3.12 12.23
C GLN A 101 -4.46 -2.00 12.54
N GLY A 102 -5.38 -1.73 11.63
CA GLY A 102 -6.34 -0.68 11.82
C GLY A 102 -7.39 -0.54 10.75
N LEU A 103 -8.27 0.41 10.99
CA LEU A 103 -9.34 0.84 10.11
C LEU A 103 -8.95 2.15 9.42
N PHE A 104 -9.26 2.22 8.15
CA PHE A 104 -8.98 3.38 7.31
C PHE A 104 -10.21 3.75 6.47
N THR A 105 -10.32 5.03 6.17
CA THR A 105 -11.24 5.52 5.13
C THR A 105 -10.48 5.62 3.81
N GLU A 106 -11.19 5.88 2.73
CA GLU A 106 -10.56 6.26 1.47
C GLU A 106 -9.85 7.61 1.61
N ASP A 107 -8.88 7.90 0.72
CA ASP A 107 -8.20 9.17 0.68
C ASP A 107 -9.19 10.32 0.42
N VAL A 108 -9.54 11.03 1.50
CA VAL A 108 -10.55 12.10 1.47
C VAL A 108 -9.99 13.40 0.91
N LEU A 109 -8.65 13.56 0.92
CA LEU A 109 -8.01 14.83 0.62
C LEU A 109 -7.86 15.08 -0.89
N GLU A 110 -7.80 14.03 -1.70
CA GLU A 110 -7.60 14.14 -3.15
C GLU A 110 -8.87 13.93 -3.98
N GLN A 111 -9.96 13.44 -3.37
CA GLN A 111 -11.17 13.07 -4.12
C GLN A 111 -12.37 13.96 -3.77
N LYS A 112 -12.84 14.70 -4.78
CA LYS A 112 -14.14 15.41 -4.73
C LYS A 112 -15.28 14.38 -4.86
N LYS A 113 -15.53 13.59 -3.82
CA LYS A 113 -16.65 12.64 -3.80
C LYS A 113 -17.87 13.22 -3.09
N PRO A 114 -19.09 12.88 -3.53
CA PRO A 114 -20.29 13.21 -2.79
C PRO A 114 -20.22 12.67 -1.36
N ALA A 115 -20.67 13.44 -0.39
CA ALA A 115 -20.73 13.01 1.00
C ALA A 115 -21.55 11.72 1.15
N GLY A 116 -21.07 10.77 1.94
CA GLY A 116 -21.75 9.50 2.21
C GLY A 116 -21.26 8.30 1.40
N ASN A 117 -20.49 8.50 0.32
CA ASN A 117 -19.99 7.41 -0.53
C ASN A 117 -18.50 7.12 -0.29
N GLN A 118 -18.09 7.05 0.96
CA GLN A 118 -16.70 6.76 1.31
C GLN A 118 -16.45 5.25 1.43
N SER A 119 -15.38 4.79 0.80
CA SER A 119 -14.87 3.44 1.01
C SER A 119 -14.22 3.34 2.39
N TRP A 120 -14.19 2.13 2.93
CA TRP A 120 -13.43 1.85 4.15
C TRP A 120 -12.63 0.56 3.99
N ASN A 121 -11.55 0.46 4.75
CA ASN A 121 -10.64 -0.69 4.71
C ASN A 121 -10.23 -1.12 6.10
N LEU A 122 -10.06 -2.41 6.25
CA LEU A 122 -9.36 -3.04 7.36
C LEU A 122 -8.03 -3.56 6.85
N THR A 123 -6.93 -3.15 7.48
CA THR A 123 -5.57 -3.54 7.05
C THR A 123 -4.74 -3.95 8.26
N GLY A 124 -3.92 -4.98 8.11
CA GLY A 124 -3.00 -5.42 9.14
C GLY A 124 -1.74 -6.07 8.56
N ARG A 125 -0.60 -5.80 9.20
CA ARG A 125 0.72 -6.38 8.91
C ARG A 125 1.30 -6.99 10.17
N TYR A 126 1.76 -8.22 10.06
CA TYR A 126 2.26 -9.04 11.16
C TYR A 126 3.60 -9.64 10.79
N VAL A 127 4.58 -9.52 11.69
CA VAL A 127 5.94 -10.02 11.45
C VAL A 127 6.40 -10.84 12.66
N TYR A 128 7.05 -11.93 12.36
CA TYR A 128 7.77 -12.76 13.31
C TYR A 128 9.26 -12.76 12.98
N LEU A 129 10.10 -12.62 14.00
CA LEU A 129 11.55 -12.62 13.92
C LEU A 129 12.10 -13.90 14.58
N PRO A 130 12.20 -15.02 13.84
CA PRO A 130 12.78 -16.26 14.38
C PRO A 130 14.21 -16.05 14.89
N ILE A 131 14.97 -15.23 14.17
CA ILE A 131 16.33 -14.83 14.49
C ILE A 131 16.39 -13.31 14.54
N SER A 132 16.85 -12.76 15.66
CA SER A 132 16.96 -11.31 15.86
C SER A 132 18.13 -10.99 16.79
N ASN A 133 19.35 -10.96 16.20
CA ASN A 133 20.57 -10.59 16.89
C ASN A 133 21.39 -9.60 16.05
N SER A 134 22.60 -9.22 16.53
CA SER A 134 23.50 -8.27 15.83
C SER A 134 23.94 -8.78 14.47
N ASP A 135 24.20 -10.08 14.36
CA ASP A 135 24.84 -10.70 13.20
C ASP A 135 23.82 -11.12 12.14
N MET A 136 22.63 -11.54 12.56
CA MET A 136 21.60 -12.02 11.66
C MET A 136 20.21 -11.65 12.14
N THR A 137 19.36 -11.24 11.21
CA THR A 137 17.93 -11.09 11.44
C THR A 137 17.19 -11.85 10.33
N LEU A 138 16.33 -12.78 10.73
CA LEU A 138 15.36 -13.42 9.86
C LEU A 138 13.98 -12.87 10.19
N HIS A 139 13.33 -12.29 9.21
CA HIS A 139 12.02 -11.68 9.29
C HIS A 139 11.08 -12.45 8.36
N LEU A 140 9.99 -12.93 8.88
CA LEU A 140 8.90 -13.56 8.14
C LEU A 140 7.61 -12.83 8.48
N GLY A 141 6.89 -12.36 7.47
CA GLY A 141 5.70 -11.56 7.69
C GLY A 141 4.57 -11.85 6.73
N GLY A 142 3.39 -11.36 7.11
CA GLY A 142 2.20 -11.41 6.28
C GLY A 142 1.30 -10.23 6.55
N SER A 143 0.55 -9.86 5.51
CA SER A 143 -0.38 -8.74 5.54
C SER A 143 -1.71 -9.13 4.95
N LEU A 144 -2.78 -8.58 5.52
CA LEU A 144 -4.14 -8.77 5.02
C LEU A 144 -4.82 -7.43 4.86
N ARG A 145 -5.64 -7.30 3.83
CA ARG A 145 -6.48 -6.14 3.61
C ARG A 145 -7.83 -6.53 3.05
N TYR A 146 -8.86 -5.97 3.64
CA TYR A 146 -10.21 -5.93 3.09
C TYR A 146 -10.60 -4.48 2.80
N ARG A 147 -11.19 -4.21 1.65
CA ARG A 147 -11.74 -2.90 1.30
C ARG A 147 -13.13 -3.05 0.72
N GLN A 148 -14.06 -2.28 1.24
CA GLN A 148 -15.36 -2.05 0.61
C GLN A 148 -15.26 -0.78 -0.24
N ILE A 149 -15.52 -0.91 -1.53
CA ILE A 149 -15.42 0.19 -2.50
C ILE A 149 -16.79 0.79 -2.67
N ASN A 150 -16.94 2.04 -2.23
CA ASN A 150 -18.19 2.80 -2.34
C ASN A 150 -18.03 4.07 -3.18
N GLY A 151 -16.80 4.43 -3.54
CA GLY A 151 -16.50 5.60 -4.37
C GLY A 151 -16.70 5.33 -5.84
N GLY A 152 -17.35 6.24 -6.57
CA GLY A 152 -17.55 6.09 -8.00
C GLY A 152 -18.45 7.18 -8.58
N GLU A 153 -18.82 7.00 -9.83
CA GLU A 153 -19.72 7.89 -10.55
C GLU A 153 -21.17 7.52 -10.27
N LEU A 154 -22.00 8.51 -9.95
CA LEU A 154 -23.45 8.34 -9.84
C LEU A 154 -24.05 8.37 -11.24
N ILE A 155 -24.76 7.32 -11.58
CA ILE A 155 -25.51 7.18 -12.84
C ILE A 155 -27.00 6.98 -12.54
N ASN A 156 -27.83 7.08 -13.57
CA ASN A 156 -29.28 6.90 -13.47
C ASN A 156 -29.90 7.79 -12.38
N GLU A 157 -29.79 9.12 -12.58
CA GLU A 157 -30.36 10.13 -11.65
C GLU A 157 -29.88 9.98 -10.19
N GLY A 158 -28.68 9.48 -9.99
CA GLY A 158 -28.10 9.29 -8.67
C GLY A 158 -28.52 8.03 -7.92
N LYS A 159 -29.28 7.13 -8.55
CA LYS A 159 -29.76 5.89 -7.92
C LYS A 159 -28.72 4.77 -7.89
N THR A 160 -27.79 4.76 -8.85
CA THR A 160 -26.80 3.68 -8.98
C THR A 160 -25.40 4.23 -8.99
N LEU A 161 -24.51 3.64 -8.21
CA LEU A 161 -23.12 4.00 -8.12
C LEU A 161 -22.27 3.07 -8.99
N LYS A 162 -21.73 3.61 -10.10
CA LYS A 162 -20.74 2.90 -10.92
C LYS A 162 -19.36 3.11 -10.33
N THR A 163 -18.87 2.10 -9.65
CA THR A 163 -17.52 2.08 -9.11
C THR A 163 -16.50 1.69 -10.17
N ASN A 164 -15.31 2.26 -10.11
CA ASN A 164 -14.17 1.85 -10.94
C ASN A 164 -12.92 1.75 -10.08
N LEU A 165 -12.14 0.71 -10.29
CA LEU A 165 -10.84 0.52 -9.65
C LEU A 165 -9.77 0.45 -10.73
N SER A 166 -8.97 1.50 -10.85
CA SER A 166 -7.80 1.52 -11.70
C SER A 166 -6.58 1.00 -10.93
N ILE A 167 -5.83 0.11 -11.56
CA ILE A 167 -4.60 -0.46 -11.06
C ILE A 167 -3.54 -0.20 -12.13
N ALA A 168 -2.48 0.51 -11.78
CA ALA A 168 -1.45 0.86 -12.74
C ALA A 168 -0.07 0.96 -12.09
N SER A 169 0.96 0.70 -12.87
CA SER A 169 2.35 0.98 -12.49
C SER A 169 3.12 1.58 -13.66
N PRO A 170 3.80 2.72 -13.45
CA PRO A 170 4.76 3.23 -14.41
C PRO A 170 6.00 2.34 -14.49
N LEU A 171 6.91 2.65 -15.42
CA LEU A 171 8.26 2.10 -15.44
C LEU A 171 9.01 2.44 -14.15
N GLU A 172 9.82 1.50 -13.68
CA GLU A 172 10.58 1.65 -12.43
C GLU A 172 11.80 2.57 -12.54
N LEU A 173 12.06 3.13 -13.70
CA LEU A 173 13.22 4.00 -13.97
C LEU A 173 12.94 5.48 -13.61
N GLY A 174 11.71 5.86 -13.27
CA GLY A 174 11.35 7.24 -12.92
C GLY A 174 11.48 8.26 -14.07
N ILE A 175 11.67 7.78 -15.29
CA ILE A 175 11.88 8.63 -16.48
C ILE A 175 10.54 9.06 -17.09
N ASP A 176 9.55 8.18 -17.06
CA ASP A 176 8.22 8.42 -17.61
C ASP A 176 7.14 8.03 -16.60
N HIS A 177 6.50 9.05 -16.04
CA HIS A 177 5.39 8.89 -15.10
C HIS A 177 4.02 8.87 -15.79
N ASN A 178 3.96 9.19 -17.08
CA ASN A 178 2.71 9.32 -17.83
C ASN A 178 2.28 7.99 -18.48
N ASN A 179 3.22 7.09 -18.74
CA ASN A 179 2.94 5.80 -19.35
C ASN A 179 2.98 4.68 -18.31
N SER A 180 1.88 3.95 -18.20
CA SER A 180 1.77 2.77 -17.36
C SER A 180 1.98 1.53 -18.22
N PHE A 181 3.07 0.77 -17.95
CA PHE A 181 3.35 -0.50 -18.64
C PHE A 181 2.44 -1.63 -18.15
N VAL A 182 1.95 -1.49 -16.93
CA VAL A 182 1.02 -2.43 -16.33
C VAL A 182 -0.19 -1.63 -15.89
N ASN A 183 -1.33 -1.88 -16.51
CA ASN A 183 -2.59 -1.26 -16.15
C ASN A 183 -3.76 -2.22 -16.25
N ALA A 184 -4.77 -2.03 -15.42
CA ALA A 184 -6.03 -2.71 -15.49
C ALA A 184 -7.12 -1.84 -14.86
N ASP A 185 -8.24 -1.69 -15.58
CA ASP A 185 -9.44 -1.07 -15.06
C ASP A 185 -10.47 -2.13 -14.70
N VAL A 186 -10.97 -2.06 -13.49
CA VAL A 186 -11.98 -2.99 -12.98
C VAL A 186 -13.27 -2.22 -12.72
N PRO A 187 -14.16 -2.13 -13.71
CA PRO A 187 -15.46 -1.51 -13.53
C PRO A 187 -16.34 -2.36 -12.61
N TRP A 188 -17.27 -1.69 -11.92
CA TRP A 188 -18.22 -2.32 -11.00
C TRP A 188 -17.56 -3.04 -9.80
N ALA A 189 -16.35 -2.64 -9.44
CA ALA A 189 -15.65 -3.19 -8.28
C ALA A 189 -16.44 -2.91 -6.99
N LYS A 190 -16.68 -3.93 -6.15
CA LYS A 190 -17.42 -3.81 -4.89
C LYS A 190 -16.55 -4.09 -3.67
N ASN A 191 -15.87 -5.22 -3.65
CA ASN A 191 -15.02 -5.61 -2.54
C ASN A 191 -13.65 -6.02 -3.05
N LEU A 192 -12.62 -5.62 -2.33
CA LEU A 192 -11.24 -5.98 -2.60
C LEU A 192 -10.69 -6.75 -1.40
N TYR A 193 -10.11 -7.90 -1.68
CA TYR A 193 -9.38 -8.75 -0.73
C TYR A 193 -7.93 -8.81 -1.18
N LYS A 194 -7.01 -8.60 -0.26
CA LYS A 194 -5.59 -8.64 -0.53
C LYS A 194 -4.85 -9.39 0.56
N ALA A 195 -3.91 -10.24 0.16
CA ALA A 195 -2.97 -10.89 1.06
C ALA A 195 -1.55 -10.63 0.56
N GLY A 196 -0.65 -10.35 1.47
CA GLY A 196 0.77 -10.16 1.21
C GLY A 196 1.60 -11.11 2.07
N PHE A 197 2.70 -11.59 1.50
CA PHE A 197 3.73 -12.36 2.20
C PHE A 197 5.05 -11.63 2.05
N GLU A 198 5.84 -11.58 3.10
CA GLU A 198 7.13 -10.91 3.09
C GLU A 198 8.18 -11.72 3.85
N ALA A 199 9.39 -11.70 3.34
CA ALA A 199 10.54 -12.30 3.97
C ALA A 199 11.78 -11.40 3.82
N LEU A 200 12.61 -11.39 4.85
CA LEU A 200 13.88 -10.67 4.83
C LEU A 200 14.91 -11.43 5.67
N LEU A 201 16.07 -11.67 5.09
CA LEU A 201 17.26 -12.10 5.78
C LEU A 201 18.30 -10.97 5.71
N LYS A 202 18.82 -10.57 6.85
CA LYS A 202 19.81 -9.50 6.97
C LYS A 202 21.01 -9.99 7.79
N THR A 203 22.21 -9.77 7.29
CA THR A 203 23.48 -9.83 8.02
C THR A 203 24.11 -8.43 8.08
N PRO A 204 25.25 -8.21 8.73
CA PRO A 204 25.92 -6.90 8.70
C PRO A 204 26.27 -6.38 7.31
N LYS A 205 26.57 -7.24 6.34
CA LYS A 205 27.01 -6.86 5.00
C LYS A 205 26.08 -7.25 3.86
N PHE A 206 25.11 -8.12 4.11
CA PHE A 206 24.22 -8.66 3.07
C PHE A 206 22.78 -8.62 3.53
N PHE A 207 21.88 -8.36 2.61
CA PHE A 207 20.47 -8.66 2.79
C PHE A 207 19.85 -9.27 1.52
N ILE A 208 18.85 -10.08 1.73
CA ILE A 208 17.87 -10.47 0.73
C ILE A 208 16.48 -10.23 1.30
N ARG A 209 15.61 -9.59 0.54
CA ARG A 209 14.23 -9.35 0.91
C ARG A 209 13.30 -9.53 -0.27
N GLY A 210 12.07 -9.89 0.00
CA GLY A 210 11.05 -9.99 -1.04
C GLY A 210 9.65 -9.94 -0.46
N GLU A 211 8.71 -9.61 -1.33
CA GLU A 211 7.28 -9.62 -1.05
C GLU A 211 6.53 -10.25 -2.22
N TYR A 212 5.42 -10.91 -1.91
CA TYR A 212 4.47 -11.40 -2.89
C TYR A 212 3.05 -11.04 -2.46
N VAL A 213 2.29 -10.47 -3.36
CA VAL A 213 0.94 -9.96 -3.10
C VAL A 213 -0.05 -10.62 -4.04
N ILE A 214 -1.15 -11.08 -3.49
CA ILE A 214 -2.33 -11.56 -4.23
C ILE A 214 -3.50 -10.64 -3.92
N GLN A 215 -4.23 -10.27 -4.96
CA GLN A 215 -5.40 -9.41 -4.85
C GLN A 215 -6.57 -10.00 -5.63
N LYS A 216 -7.73 -10.07 -4.98
CA LYS A 216 -9.00 -10.45 -5.58
C LYS A 216 -9.97 -9.28 -5.48
N VAL A 217 -10.58 -8.91 -6.61
CA VAL A 217 -11.63 -7.90 -6.67
C VAL A 217 -12.93 -8.56 -7.04
N LYS A 218 -13.89 -8.51 -6.13
CA LYS A 218 -15.27 -8.91 -6.41
C LYS A 218 -16.02 -7.74 -7.03
N LYS A 219 -16.69 -8.00 -8.12
CA LYS A 219 -17.57 -7.02 -8.79
C LYS A 219 -18.99 -7.08 -8.24
N GLN A 220 -19.77 -6.05 -8.51
CA GLN A 220 -21.21 -6.07 -8.28
C GLN A 220 -21.86 -7.20 -9.09
N ARG A 221 -22.93 -7.77 -8.56
CA ARG A 221 -23.68 -8.79 -9.31
C ARG A 221 -24.43 -8.14 -10.46
N PRO A 222 -24.47 -8.80 -11.65
CA PRO A 222 -25.27 -8.33 -12.76
C PRO A 222 -26.77 -8.49 -12.38
N ASP A 223 -27.46 -7.38 -12.26
CA ASP A 223 -28.88 -7.33 -11.98
C ASP A 223 -29.58 -6.34 -12.91
N LYS A 224 -30.89 -6.27 -12.80
CA LYS A 224 -31.71 -5.40 -13.64
C LYS A 224 -31.40 -3.92 -13.43
N GLU A 225 -31.10 -3.51 -12.18
CA GLU A 225 -30.78 -2.12 -11.87
C GLU A 225 -29.46 -1.68 -12.53
N LEU A 226 -28.43 -2.53 -12.51
CA LEU A 226 -27.17 -2.27 -13.20
C LEU A 226 -27.34 -2.18 -14.72
N PHE A 227 -28.16 -3.07 -15.29
CA PHE A 227 -28.47 -3.06 -16.70
C PHE A 227 -29.19 -1.77 -17.12
N GLU A 228 -30.24 -1.39 -16.41
CA GLU A 228 -30.98 -0.16 -16.66
C GLU A 228 -30.13 1.09 -16.47
N ALA A 229 -29.30 1.11 -15.42
CA ALA A 229 -28.39 2.20 -15.14
C ALA A 229 -27.34 2.40 -16.23
N GLN A 230 -26.79 1.33 -16.80
CA GLN A 230 -25.78 1.42 -17.83
C GLN A 230 -26.35 1.82 -19.19
N LEU A 231 -27.57 1.42 -19.49
CA LEU A 231 -28.22 1.78 -20.75
C LEU A 231 -28.80 3.20 -20.75
N GLY A 232 -28.87 3.87 -19.59
CA GLY A 232 -29.24 5.28 -19.49
C GLY A 232 -30.60 5.65 -20.11
N GLY A 233 -31.55 4.73 -20.14
CA GLY A 233 -32.83 4.94 -20.80
C GLY A 233 -32.79 4.89 -22.32
N ILE A 234 -31.66 4.57 -22.93
CA ILE A 234 -31.56 4.34 -24.37
C ILE A 234 -32.30 3.05 -24.69
N TRP A 235 -33.26 3.11 -25.58
CA TRP A 235 -33.93 1.95 -26.16
C TRP A 235 -32.91 1.09 -26.89
N SER A 236 -32.38 0.07 -26.23
CA SER A 236 -31.42 -0.85 -26.77
C SER A 236 -32.13 -2.17 -27.05
N TRP A 237 -31.85 -2.73 -28.22
CA TRP A 237 -32.29 -4.10 -28.62
C TRP A 237 -31.59 -5.18 -27.79
N THR A 238 -30.74 -4.76 -26.83
CA THR A 238 -29.97 -5.66 -25.97
C THR A 238 -30.82 -6.11 -24.81
N THR A 239 -31.01 -7.40 -24.66
CA THR A 239 -31.63 -8.00 -23.50
C THR A 239 -30.67 -8.01 -22.31
N LEU A 240 -31.21 -8.14 -21.08
CA LEU A 240 -30.38 -8.32 -19.88
C LEU A 240 -29.39 -9.49 -20.03
N GLU A 241 -29.82 -10.59 -20.63
CA GLU A 241 -28.98 -11.75 -20.86
C GLU A 241 -27.81 -11.47 -21.82
N SER A 242 -28.09 -10.79 -22.95
CA SER A 242 -27.04 -10.40 -23.91
C SER A 242 -26.06 -9.43 -23.29
N TRP A 243 -26.54 -8.47 -22.48
CA TRP A 243 -25.71 -7.52 -21.77
C TRP A 243 -24.83 -8.22 -20.73
N GLN A 244 -25.37 -9.14 -19.93
CA GLN A 244 -24.63 -9.94 -18.96
C GLN A 244 -23.53 -10.76 -19.62
N LYS A 245 -23.80 -11.31 -20.81
CA LYS A 245 -22.83 -12.06 -21.61
C LYS A 245 -21.71 -11.17 -22.15
N ALA A 246 -22.05 -9.94 -22.58
CA ALA A 246 -21.08 -8.97 -23.09
C ALA A 246 -20.31 -8.26 -21.96
N ASN A 247 -20.88 -8.18 -20.77
CA ASN A 247 -20.28 -7.53 -19.59
C ASN A 247 -20.13 -8.53 -18.43
N PRO A 248 -19.24 -9.50 -18.55
CA PRO A 248 -19.05 -10.50 -17.52
C PRO A 248 -18.54 -9.83 -16.23
N LEU A 249 -19.34 -9.89 -15.16
CA LEU A 249 -19.02 -9.35 -13.85
C LEU A 249 -18.31 -10.38 -12.95
N GLY A 250 -17.47 -11.23 -13.57
CA GLY A 250 -16.64 -12.18 -12.86
C GLY A 250 -15.57 -11.51 -12.00
N ASP A 251 -15.14 -12.20 -10.96
CA ASP A 251 -14.06 -11.71 -10.07
C ASP A 251 -12.76 -11.50 -10.87
N SER A 252 -12.01 -10.45 -10.54
CA SER A 252 -10.69 -10.20 -11.11
C SER A 252 -9.60 -10.60 -10.13
N HIS A 253 -8.51 -11.20 -10.64
CA HIS A 253 -7.39 -11.68 -9.85
C HIS A 253 -6.09 -11.03 -10.34
N PHE A 254 -5.32 -10.53 -9.40
CA PHE A 254 -4.05 -9.87 -9.64
C PHE A 254 -3.01 -10.41 -8.68
N ASP A 255 -1.80 -10.56 -9.15
CA ASP A 255 -0.68 -10.97 -8.31
C ASP A 255 0.63 -10.33 -8.77
N GLY A 256 1.55 -10.25 -7.87
CA GLY A 256 2.88 -9.76 -8.17
C GLY A 256 3.80 -9.80 -6.96
N GLY A 257 5.08 -9.72 -7.23
CA GLY A 257 6.08 -9.75 -6.18
C GLY A 257 7.44 -9.27 -6.67
N TYR A 258 8.35 -9.16 -5.73
CA TYR A 258 9.74 -8.82 -6.02
C TYR A 258 10.70 -9.55 -5.09
N VAL A 259 11.94 -9.69 -5.54
CA VAL A 259 13.09 -10.06 -4.71
C VAL A 259 14.18 -9.02 -4.93
N GLU A 260 14.76 -8.57 -3.84
CA GLU A 260 15.82 -7.56 -3.82
C GLU A 260 16.97 -8.04 -2.94
N VAL A 261 18.19 -7.89 -3.45
CA VAL A 261 19.43 -8.22 -2.74
C VAL A 261 20.33 -7.01 -2.66
N GLY A 262 21.08 -6.90 -1.57
CA GLY A 262 22.07 -5.85 -1.39
C GLY A 262 23.31 -6.37 -0.66
N TYR A 263 24.46 -5.84 -1.07
CA TYR A 263 25.75 -6.17 -0.50
C TYR A 263 26.62 -4.92 -0.31
N LEU A 264 27.14 -4.73 0.90
CA LEU A 264 28.07 -3.64 1.21
C LEU A 264 29.48 -4.02 0.78
N LEU A 265 29.99 -3.32 -0.22
CA LEU A 265 31.31 -3.57 -0.84
C LEU A 265 32.46 -3.15 0.06
N ASN A 266 32.22 -2.21 0.97
CA ASN A 266 33.23 -1.76 1.94
C ASN A 266 32.75 -1.94 3.39
N ASN A 267 33.65 -1.65 4.35
CA ASN A 267 33.40 -1.86 5.79
C ASN A 267 32.93 -0.59 6.52
N LYS A 268 32.54 0.46 5.79
CA LYS A 268 32.17 1.74 6.41
C LYS A 268 30.83 1.66 7.14
N SER A 269 29.88 0.86 6.64
CA SER A 269 28.56 0.70 7.24
C SER A 269 28.18 -0.75 7.44
N LYS A 270 27.10 -0.96 8.19
CA LYS A 270 26.45 -2.26 8.40
C LYS A 270 24.95 -2.10 8.24
N TYR A 271 24.31 -3.11 7.66
CA TYR A 271 22.83 -3.16 7.66
C TYR A 271 22.31 -3.28 9.09
N LYS A 272 21.37 -2.41 9.43
CA LYS A 272 20.65 -2.40 10.72
C LYS A 272 19.19 -2.73 10.49
N TYR A 273 18.58 -3.38 11.44
CA TYR A 273 17.14 -3.68 11.41
C TYR A 273 16.42 -2.80 12.42
N ASN A 274 15.39 -2.11 11.96
CA ASN A 274 14.52 -1.30 12.80
C ASN A 274 13.29 -2.13 13.22
N LYS A 275 13.20 -2.51 14.48
CA LYS A 275 12.11 -3.32 15.04
C LYS A 275 10.79 -2.56 15.09
N GLU A 276 10.83 -1.24 15.27
CA GLU A 276 9.64 -0.41 15.35
C GLU A 276 8.86 -0.38 14.04
N PHE A 277 9.54 -0.48 12.92
CA PHE A 277 8.92 -0.49 11.58
C PHE A 277 9.00 -1.85 10.90
N ALA A 278 9.72 -2.79 11.50
CA ALA A 278 10.04 -4.09 10.91
C ALA A 278 10.64 -3.95 9.50
N LEU A 279 11.73 -3.17 9.39
CA LEU A 279 12.39 -2.77 8.14
C LEU A 279 13.92 -2.73 8.31
N ILE A 280 14.66 -2.76 7.18
CA ILE A 280 16.08 -2.39 7.16
C ILE A 280 16.19 -0.86 7.34
N SER A 281 17.11 -0.44 8.19
CA SER A 281 17.46 0.98 8.35
C SER A 281 18.17 1.50 7.10
N GLY A 282 17.83 2.72 6.68
CA GLY A 282 18.43 3.38 5.52
C GLY A 282 19.64 4.28 5.82
N ASN A 283 20.05 4.38 7.08
CA ASN A 283 21.14 5.28 7.46
C ASN A 283 22.49 4.60 7.30
N TYR A 284 23.32 5.15 6.43
CA TYR A 284 24.69 4.70 6.17
C TYR A 284 25.68 5.82 6.42
N ASP A 285 26.90 5.44 6.79
CA ASP A 285 28.01 6.37 6.94
C ASP A 285 28.50 6.86 5.57
N GLU A 286 29.06 8.05 5.53
CA GLU A 286 29.55 8.67 4.30
C GLU A 286 30.60 7.79 3.60
N GLY A 287 30.49 7.71 2.28
CA GLY A 287 31.37 6.89 1.43
C GLY A 287 31.10 5.38 1.51
N THR A 288 29.94 4.97 2.00
CA THR A 288 29.50 3.57 1.90
C THR A 288 29.25 3.21 0.43
N LEU A 289 29.80 2.09 -0.01
CA LEU A 289 29.55 1.52 -1.33
C LEU A 289 28.66 0.28 -1.19
N GLU A 290 27.57 0.26 -1.93
CA GLU A 290 26.56 -0.80 -1.92
C GLU A 290 26.25 -1.26 -3.36
N ALA A 291 26.27 -2.57 -3.60
CA ALA A 291 25.72 -3.17 -4.80
C ALA A 291 24.33 -3.72 -4.52
N VAL A 292 23.35 -3.41 -5.40
CA VAL A 292 21.97 -3.85 -5.26
C VAL A 292 21.46 -4.41 -6.57
N ALA A 293 20.62 -5.45 -6.48
CA ALA A 293 19.88 -5.98 -7.62
C ALA A 293 18.43 -6.30 -7.21
N ARG A 294 17.50 -6.15 -8.16
CA ARG A 294 16.10 -6.45 -7.96
C ARG A 294 15.52 -7.14 -9.18
N TYR A 295 14.74 -8.19 -8.92
CA TYR A 295 13.81 -8.78 -9.88
C TYR A 295 12.40 -8.55 -9.40
N ASN A 296 11.49 -8.19 -10.31
CA ASN A 296 10.09 -8.07 -9.98
C ASN A 296 9.20 -8.65 -11.08
N TYR A 297 7.98 -9.02 -10.67
CA TYR A 297 6.96 -9.63 -11.49
C TYR A 297 5.60 -9.05 -11.12
N THR A 298 4.79 -8.71 -12.12
CA THR A 298 3.43 -8.20 -11.91
C THR A 298 2.52 -8.77 -12.98
N LYS A 299 1.41 -9.36 -12.55
CA LYS A 299 0.38 -9.93 -13.42
C LYS A 299 -0.97 -9.31 -13.10
N LEU A 300 -1.53 -8.62 -14.08
CA LEU A 300 -2.87 -8.04 -14.03
C LEU A 300 -3.76 -8.78 -15.04
N VAL A 301 -4.53 -9.75 -14.57
CA VAL A 301 -5.46 -10.49 -15.41
C VAL A 301 -6.88 -10.18 -14.98
N VAL A 302 -7.60 -9.47 -15.83
CA VAL A 302 -9.05 -9.32 -15.69
C VAL A 302 -9.68 -10.51 -16.40
N HIS A 303 -10.17 -11.48 -15.63
CA HIS A 303 -10.88 -12.60 -16.21
C HIS A 303 -12.27 -12.16 -16.69
N PHE A 304 -12.42 -12.10 -18.00
CA PHE A 304 -13.72 -12.08 -18.65
C PHE A 304 -14.16 -13.55 -18.76
N LYS A 305 -14.92 -14.06 -17.81
CA LYS A 305 -15.65 -15.32 -17.94
C LYS A 305 -17.12 -15.04 -17.93
#